data_16d24f31cfec2adfdad301afc1cf172f
#
_entry.id   16d24f31cfec2adfdad301afc1cf172f
#
_cell.length_a   1.000
_cell.length_b   1.000
_cell.length_c   1.000
_cell.angle_alpha   90.00
_cell.angle_beta   90.00
_cell.angle_gamma   90.00
#
_symmetry.space_group_name_H-M   'P 1'
#
loop_
_entity.id
_entity.type
_entity.pdbx_description
1 polymer ?
#
loop_
_entity_poly.entity_id
_entity_poly.type
_entity_poly.pdbx_seq_one_letter_code
_entity_poly.pdbx_strand_id
1 'polypeptide(L)'
;MFENGVTILIPTYNRSAFSKLIIHNINSQNYPYIEKVIIVDDGETPLDVSGCKYDIQYINVSRCSIGAKRNFLKGLSKSKFCAFMDTDDFYHPYYISKSIQLLMETGKEVTGSNDMIIWDKCRVYKQRCSLIELLNEATLVFKTSYEGKFSDANSSEGKTFLNDTSLIAKGHIENIMICIAHASNTVSKVKWTTAQYVTSYALLDPYTSHMEVYRDI
;
A
#
# COMPACT_ATOMS: atom_id res chain seq x y z
N MET A 1 -21.88 9.81 -1.33
CA MET A 1 -21.11 8.64 -0.85
C MET A 1 -21.60 7.43 -1.64
N PHE A 2 -20.71 6.75 -2.33
CA PHE A 2 -21.06 5.55 -3.11
C PHE A 2 -21.30 4.36 -2.19
N GLU A 3 -22.21 3.44 -2.56
CA GLU A 3 -22.49 2.23 -1.77
C GLU A 3 -21.23 1.40 -1.45
N ASN A 4 -20.28 1.35 -2.39
CA ASN A 4 -19.00 0.67 -2.24
C ASN A 4 -17.82 1.65 -2.37
N GLY A 5 -17.96 2.88 -1.87
CA GLY A 5 -16.93 3.90 -1.91
C GLY A 5 -15.66 3.47 -1.17
N VAL A 6 -14.50 3.91 -1.68
CA VAL A 6 -13.20 3.68 -1.07
C VAL A 6 -12.45 4.99 -0.85
N THR A 7 -11.79 5.09 0.30
CA THR A 7 -10.78 6.11 0.59
C THR A 7 -9.39 5.49 0.46
N ILE A 8 -8.52 6.10 -0.35
CA ILE A 8 -7.09 5.74 -0.39
C ILE A 8 -6.39 6.44 0.77
N LEU A 9 -5.63 5.68 1.55
CA LEU A 9 -4.93 6.13 2.76
C LEU A 9 -3.41 6.04 2.55
N ILE A 10 -2.70 7.16 2.67
CA ILE A 10 -1.28 7.28 2.36
C ILE A 10 -0.52 7.79 3.57
N PRO A 11 0.17 6.91 4.33
CA PRO A 11 1.15 7.33 5.31
C PRO A 11 2.47 7.70 4.61
N THR A 12 3.03 8.88 4.85
CA THR A 12 4.28 9.29 4.20
C THR A 12 5.23 9.99 5.17
N TYR A 13 6.53 9.98 4.85
CA TYR A 13 7.60 10.68 5.53
C TYR A 13 8.79 10.88 4.60
N ASN A 14 9.09 12.14 4.25
CA ASN A 14 10.23 12.49 3.38
C ASN A 14 10.30 11.66 2.08
N ARG A 15 9.20 11.61 1.33
CA ARG A 15 9.04 10.83 0.08
C ARG A 15 8.75 11.70 -1.14
N SER A 16 9.15 12.99 -1.13
CA SER A 16 8.89 13.92 -2.23
C SER A 16 9.43 13.43 -3.59
N ALA A 17 10.54 12.68 -3.60
CA ALA A 17 11.08 12.06 -4.82
C ALA A 17 10.11 11.07 -5.49
N PHE A 18 9.17 10.50 -4.75
CA PHE A 18 8.17 9.55 -5.24
C PHE A 18 6.81 10.19 -5.58
N SER A 19 6.71 11.53 -5.58
CA SER A 19 5.45 12.24 -5.84
C SER A 19 4.80 11.80 -7.17
N LYS A 20 5.56 11.73 -8.25
CA LYS A 20 5.05 11.29 -9.56
C LYS A 20 4.57 9.84 -9.54
N LEU A 21 5.26 8.95 -8.80
CA LEU A 21 4.89 7.55 -8.68
C LEU A 21 3.56 7.38 -7.97
N ILE A 22 3.39 7.99 -6.80
CA ILE A 22 2.15 7.83 -6.03
C ILE A 22 0.95 8.44 -6.78
N ILE A 23 1.13 9.59 -7.45
CA ILE A 23 0.07 10.17 -8.28
C ILE A 23 -0.28 9.27 -9.46
N HIS A 24 0.72 8.66 -10.12
CA HIS A 24 0.48 7.67 -11.16
C HIS A 24 -0.31 6.48 -10.62
N ASN A 25 0.10 5.89 -9.50
CA ASN A 25 -0.57 4.76 -8.86
C ASN A 25 -2.04 5.05 -8.55
N ILE A 26 -2.33 6.23 -7.97
CA ILE A 26 -3.69 6.67 -7.66
C ILE A 26 -4.51 6.82 -8.95
N ASN A 27 -3.95 7.54 -9.94
CA ASN A 27 -4.66 7.87 -11.17
C ASN A 27 -4.89 6.64 -12.07
N SER A 28 -4.05 5.63 -12.00
CA SER A 28 -4.17 4.40 -12.79
C SER A 28 -5.18 3.41 -12.24
N GLN A 29 -5.67 3.59 -10.99
CA GLN A 29 -6.66 2.68 -10.44
C GLN A 29 -7.93 2.66 -11.30
N ASN A 30 -8.40 1.45 -11.66
CA ASN A 30 -9.59 1.24 -12.49
C ASN A 30 -10.89 1.11 -11.67
N TYR A 31 -10.83 1.29 -10.35
CA TYR A 31 -12.00 1.26 -9.49
C TYR A 31 -12.78 2.58 -9.58
N PRO A 32 -14.08 2.55 -9.97
CA PRO A 32 -14.81 3.78 -10.28
C PRO A 32 -15.30 4.55 -9.06
N TYR A 33 -15.28 3.94 -7.86
CA TYR A 33 -15.85 4.51 -6.65
C TYR A 33 -14.78 4.97 -5.64
N ILE A 34 -13.65 5.52 -6.13
CA ILE A 34 -12.69 6.21 -5.28
C ILE A 34 -13.29 7.57 -4.91
N GLU A 35 -13.59 7.77 -3.62
CA GLU A 35 -14.26 8.97 -3.13
C GLU A 35 -13.26 10.05 -2.72
N LYS A 36 -12.12 9.65 -2.17
CA LYS A 36 -11.12 10.56 -1.61
C LYS A 36 -9.76 9.91 -1.47
N VAL A 37 -8.72 10.72 -1.46
CA VAL A 37 -7.36 10.36 -1.04
C VAL A 37 -7.04 11.14 0.23
N ILE A 38 -6.55 10.47 1.27
CA ILE A 38 -6.09 11.12 2.50
C ILE A 38 -4.61 10.81 2.68
N ILE A 39 -3.80 11.86 2.77
CA ILE A 39 -2.35 11.79 2.98
C ILE A 39 -2.04 12.34 4.37
N VAL A 40 -1.33 11.56 5.18
CA VAL A 40 -0.77 12.04 6.44
C VAL A 40 0.74 11.99 6.35
N ASP A 41 1.35 13.16 6.44
CA ASP A 41 2.78 13.39 6.28
C ASP A 41 3.37 13.95 7.57
N ASP A 42 4.39 13.30 8.08
CA ASP A 42 5.18 13.77 9.22
C ASP A 42 6.63 14.13 8.82
N GLY A 43 6.85 14.34 7.51
CA GLY A 43 8.12 14.76 6.93
C GLY A 43 8.27 16.27 6.79
N GLU A 44 9.49 16.68 6.45
CA GLU A 44 9.85 18.10 6.23
C GLU A 44 9.58 18.55 4.81
N THR A 45 9.67 17.63 3.84
CA THR A 45 9.49 17.92 2.42
C THR A 45 8.22 17.26 1.92
N PRO A 46 7.16 18.03 1.64
CA PRO A 46 5.87 17.49 1.24
C PRO A 46 5.91 16.82 -0.14
N LEU A 47 4.96 15.91 -0.38
CA LEU A 47 4.71 15.38 -1.72
C LEU A 47 4.13 16.48 -2.62
N ASP A 48 4.55 16.51 -3.88
CA ASP A 48 3.83 17.22 -4.93
C ASP A 48 2.63 16.35 -5.35
N VAL A 49 1.43 16.82 -5.02
CA VAL A 49 0.18 16.14 -5.34
C VAL A 49 -0.53 16.71 -6.58
N SER A 50 0.14 17.60 -7.30
CA SER A 50 -0.37 18.15 -8.55
C SER A 50 -0.63 17.02 -9.57
N GLY A 51 -1.70 17.15 -10.35
CA GLY A 51 -2.08 16.13 -11.33
C GLY A 51 -2.86 14.95 -10.79
N CYS A 52 -3.16 14.88 -9.49
CA CYS A 52 -4.11 13.89 -8.97
C CYS A 52 -5.53 14.21 -9.44
N LYS A 53 -6.23 13.20 -9.97
CA LYS A 53 -7.61 13.36 -10.46
C LYS A 53 -8.69 13.30 -9.39
N TYR A 54 -8.31 12.92 -8.15
CA TYR A 54 -9.25 12.80 -7.03
C TYR A 54 -9.05 13.92 -6.01
N ASP A 55 -10.07 14.16 -5.19
CA ASP A 55 -9.98 15.07 -4.04
C ASP A 55 -8.97 14.56 -3.02
N ILE A 56 -7.98 15.40 -2.68
CA ILE A 56 -6.92 15.09 -1.73
C ILE A 56 -7.12 15.89 -0.44
N GLN A 57 -7.14 15.18 0.67
CA GLN A 57 -6.97 15.76 1.99
C GLN A 57 -5.53 15.51 2.46
N TYR A 58 -4.70 16.55 2.40
CA TYR A 58 -3.29 16.49 2.84
C TYR A 58 -3.16 17.06 4.25
N ILE A 59 -2.59 16.29 5.17
CA ILE A 59 -2.48 16.66 6.59
C ILE A 59 -1.04 16.49 7.03
N ASN A 60 -0.42 17.61 7.44
CA ASN A 60 0.89 17.57 8.11
C ASN A 60 0.70 17.33 9.60
N VAL A 61 1.50 16.44 10.16
CA VAL A 61 1.50 16.13 11.60
C VAL A 61 2.92 16.14 12.15
N SER A 62 3.05 16.23 13.46
CA SER A 62 4.34 16.02 14.14
C SER A 62 4.81 14.58 13.94
N ARG A 63 6.15 14.38 13.98
CA ARG A 63 6.78 13.08 13.82
C ARG A 63 6.16 12.03 14.72
N CYS A 64 5.71 10.92 14.14
CA CYS A 64 5.07 9.82 14.84
C CYS A 64 5.42 8.46 14.19
N SER A 65 5.00 7.36 14.82
CA SER A 65 5.19 6.04 14.24
C SER A 65 4.30 5.81 13.02
N ILE A 66 4.68 4.86 12.16
CA ILE A 66 3.86 4.49 11.00
C ILE A 66 2.51 3.89 11.45
N GLY A 67 2.51 3.12 12.55
CA GLY A 67 1.27 2.54 13.10
C GLY A 67 0.31 3.62 13.62
N ALA A 68 0.82 4.64 14.32
CA ALA A 68 0.02 5.79 14.74
C ALA A 68 -0.57 6.53 13.55
N LYS A 69 0.23 6.74 12.49
CA LYS A 69 -0.21 7.35 11.23
C LYS A 69 -1.34 6.54 10.56
N ARG A 70 -1.18 5.22 10.46
CA ARG A 70 -2.21 4.34 9.88
C ARG A 70 -3.52 4.36 10.67
N ASN A 71 -3.44 4.40 12.01
CA ASN A 71 -4.63 4.54 12.86
C ASN A 71 -5.31 5.89 12.65
N PHE A 72 -4.54 6.97 12.56
CA PHE A 72 -5.08 8.31 12.32
C PHE A 72 -5.76 8.39 10.95
N LEU A 73 -5.11 7.91 9.89
CA LEU A 73 -5.67 7.82 8.55
C LEU A 73 -7.00 7.05 8.52
N LYS A 74 -7.04 5.87 9.15
CA LYS A 74 -8.25 5.06 9.25
C LYS A 74 -9.40 5.83 9.90
N GLY A 75 -9.13 6.56 10.98
CA GLY A 75 -10.13 7.35 11.70
C GLY A 75 -10.73 8.52 10.89
N LEU A 76 -10.05 8.98 9.86
CA LEU A 76 -10.51 10.08 8.99
C LEU A 76 -11.44 9.61 7.87
N SER A 77 -11.38 8.34 7.48
CA SER A 77 -12.20 7.80 6.39
C SER A 77 -13.69 7.77 6.74
N LYS A 78 -14.51 8.13 5.76
CA LYS A 78 -15.99 8.02 5.82
C LYS A 78 -16.54 7.05 4.78
N SER A 79 -15.71 6.57 3.87
CA SER A 79 -16.08 5.59 2.85
C SER A 79 -16.32 4.21 3.47
N LYS A 80 -17.00 3.32 2.74
CA LYS A 80 -17.23 1.94 3.19
C LYS A 80 -15.94 1.13 3.30
N PHE A 81 -14.99 1.40 2.43
CA PHE A 81 -13.69 0.72 2.38
C PHE A 81 -12.55 1.71 2.49
N CYS A 82 -11.42 1.20 2.99
CA CYS A 82 -10.12 1.86 3.00
C CYS A 82 -9.11 1.02 2.24
N ALA A 83 -8.20 1.66 1.50
CA ALA A 83 -7.07 1.03 0.83
C ALA A 83 -5.77 1.76 1.19
N PHE A 84 -4.78 1.09 1.77
CA PHE A 84 -3.46 1.69 1.96
C PHE A 84 -2.67 1.69 0.66
N MET A 85 -1.91 2.76 0.43
CA MET A 85 -0.85 2.84 -0.58
C MET A 85 0.37 3.48 0.05
N ASP A 86 1.51 2.77 0.05
CA ASP A 86 2.79 3.36 0.42
C ASP A 86 3.34 4.16 -0.78
N THR A 87 4.04 5.26 -0.52
CA THR A 87 4.41 6.24 -1.56
C THR A 87 5.49 5.77 -2.51
N ASP A 88 6.31 4.82 -2.07
CA ASP A 88 7.54 4.37 -2.70
C ASP A 88 7.44 2.98 -3.36
N ASP A 89 6.20 2.49 -3.59
CA ASP A 89 5.92 1.20 -4.23
C ASP A 89 5.07 1.37 -5.51
N PHE A 90 5.14 0.40 -6.43
CA PHE A 90 4.23 0.33 -7.58
C PHE A 90 2.95 -0.41 -7.22
N TYR A 91 1.79 0.17 -7.54
CA TYR A 91 0.49 -0.46 -7.37
C TYR A 91 -0.15 -0.83 -8.70
N HIS A 92 -0.63 -2.07 -8.80
CA HIS A 92 -1.32 -2.56 -9.98
C HIS A 92 -2.64 -1.79 -10.19
N PRO A 93 -3.03 -1.45 -11.44
CA PRO A 93 -4.29 -0.73 -11.72
C PRO A 93 -5.55 -1.44 -11.20
N TYR A 94 -5.51 -2.75 -11.04
CA TYR A 94 -6.60 -3.56 -10.48
C TYR A 94 -6.52 -3.78 -8.96
N TYR A 95 -5.58 -3.17 -8.27
CA TYR A 95 -5.37 -3.41 -6.83
C TYR A 95 -6.65 -3.22 -6.02
N ILE A 96 -7.26 -2.04 -6.13
CA ILE A 96 -8.48 -1.73 -5.36
C ILE A 96 -9.66 -2.58 -5.82
N SER A 97 -9.88 -2.69 -7.13
CA SER A 97 -11.04 -3.42 -7.67
C SER A 97 -10.99 -4.91 -7.32
N LYS A 98 -9.84 -5.57 -7.45
CA LYS A 98 -9.67 -6.98 -7.11
C LYS A 98 -9.78 -7.23 -5.60
N SER A 99 -9.25 -6.31 -4.79
CA SER A 99 -9.34 -6.41 -3.33
C SER A 99 -10.77 -6.27 -2.85
N ILE A 100 -11.52 -5.28 -3.34
CA ILE A 100 -12.94 -5.11 -2.97
C ILE A 100 -13.79 -6.29 -3.49
N GLN A 101 -13.54 -6.76 -4.72
CA GLN A 101 -14.19 -7.96 -5.24
C GLN A 101 -14.00 -9.14 -4.28
N LEU A 102 -12.77 -9.40 -3.85
CA LEU A 102 -12.44 -10.50 -2.92
C LEU A 102 -13.17 -10.35 -1.58
N LEU A 103 -13.23 -9.13 -1.01
CA LEU A 103 -13.98 -8.87 0.22
C LEU A 103 -15.48 -9.13 0.06
N MET A 104 -16.06 -8.75 -1.08
CA MET A 104 -17.48 -8.96 -1.36
C MET A 104 -17.81 -10.45 -1.56
N GLU A 105 -16.97 -11.19 -2.29
CA GLU A 105 -17.15 -12.61 -2.57
C GLU A 105 -16.98 -13.49 -1.32
N THR A 106 -16.04 -13.12 -0.43
CA THR A 106 -15.73 -13.92 0.77
C THR A 106 -16.52 -13.51 2.01
N GLY A 107 -17.14 -12.33 2.00
CA GLY A 107 -17.77 -11.74 3.18
C GLY A 107 -16.78 -11.25 4.24
N LYS A 108 -15.45 -11.36 3.99
CA LYS A 108 -14.39 -10.97 4.94
C LYS A 108 -14.33 -9.45 5.12
N GLU A 109 -13.55 -9.02 6.09
CA GLU A 109 -13.44 -7.59 6.44
C GLU A 109 -12.11 -6.95 6.03
N VAL A 110 -11.05 -7.76 5.91
CA VAL A 110 -9.71 -7.32 5.54
C VAL A 110 -9.16 -8.22 4.44
N THR A 111 -8.49 -7.63 3.47
CA THR A 111 -7.69 -8.36 2.47
C THR A 111 -6.34 -7.69 2.24
N GLY A 112 -5.43 -8.44 1.68
CA GLY A 112 -4.08 -8.04 1.30
C GLY A 112 -3.28 -9.30 0.95
N SER A 113 -1.97 -9.18 0.83
CA SER A 113 -1.10 -10.32 0.53
C SER A 113 -0.08 -10.57 1.62
N ASN A 114 0.20 -11.85 1.90
CA ASN A 114 1.32 -12.27 2.71
C ASN A 114 2.57 -12.60 1.87
N ASP A 115 2.50 -12.42 0.56
CA ASP A 115 3.65 -12.43 -0.33
C ASP A 115 4.09 -10.98 -0.62
N MET A 116 5.34 -10.81 -1.01
CA MET A 116 5.90 -9.57 -1.56
C MET A 116 6.61 -9.87 -2.87
N ILE A 117 6.44 -8.98 -3.85
CA ILE A 117 7.31 -8.88 -5.02
C ILE A 117 8.21 -7.68 -4.77
N ILE A 118 9.53 -7.87 -4.91
CA ILE A 118 10.53 -6.83 -4.66
C ILE A 118 11.34 -6.64 -5.93
N TRP A 119 11.47 -5.39 -6.36
CA TRP A 119 12.37 -5.00 -7.44
C TRP A 119 13.56 -4.23 -6.87
N ASP A 120 14.77 -4.74 -7.08
CA ASP A 120 16.03 -4.13 -6.64
C ASP A 120 16.73 -3.31 -7.74
N LYS A 121 15.95 -2.88 -8.76
CA LYS A 121 16.40 -2.16 -9.96
C LYS A 121 17.10 -3.04 -11.01
N CYS A 122 17.50 -4.25 -10.66
CA CYS A 122 18.13 -5.22 -11.56
C CYS A 122 17.31 -6.50 -11.68
N ARG A 123 16.72 -6.95 -10.57
CA ARG A 123 16.07 -8.26 -10.45
C ARG A 123 14.74 -8.14 -9.72
N VAL A 124 13.90 -9.13 -9.94
CA VAL A 124 12.62 -9.26 -9.24
C VAL A 124 12.65 -10.49 -8.36
N TYR A 125 12.29 -10.31 -7.11
CA TYR A 125 12.21 -11.37 -6.11
C TYR A 125 10.77 -11.52 -5.66
N LYS A 126 10.30 -12.76 -5.50
CA LYS A 126 9.04 -13.04 -4.82
C LYS A 126 9.33 -13.76 -3.52
N GLN A 127 8.80 -13.26 -2.43
CA GLN A 127 9.02 -13.81 -1.10
C GLN A 127 7.74 -13.78 -0.28
N ARG A 128 7.57 -14.78 0.58
CA ARG A 128 6.51 -14.79 1.59
C ARG A 128 6.96 -14.00 2.82
N CYS A 129 6.08 -13.18 3.38
CA CYS A 129 6.30 -12.58 4.69
C CYS A 129 6.54 -13.68 5.73
N SER A 130 7.47 -13.48 6.66
CA SER A 130 7.97 -14.51 7.59
C SER A 130 6.91 -15.12 8.50
N LEU A 131 5.77 -14.48 8.68
CA LEU A 131 4.64 -14.97 9.43
C LEU A 131 3.51 -15.27 8.44
N ILE A 132 3.19 -16.57 8.30
CA ILE A 132 2.26 -17.11 7.27
C ILE A 132 0.86 -16.45 7.34
N GLU A 133 0.49 -15.87 8.47
CA GLU A 133 -0.85 -15.34 8.72
C GLU A 133 -0.92 -13.80 8.67
N LEU A 134 0.22 -13.11 8.57
CA LEU A 134 0.24 -11.65 8.50
C LEU A 134 0.31 -11.17 7.06
N LEU A 135 -0.62 -10.30 6.71
CA LEU A 135 -0.57 -9.58 5.44
C LEU A 135 0.46 -8.43 5.54
N ASN A 136 1.09 -8.11 4.42
CA ASN A 136 1.91 -6.90 4.28
C ASN A 136 1.00 -5.67 4.42
N GLU A 137 1.33 -4.77 5.34
CA GLU A 137 0.52 -3.60 5.68
C GLU A 137 0.29 -2.66 4.49
N ALA A 138 1.25 -2.59 3.55
CA ALA A 138 1.11 -1.80 2.32
C ALA A 138 0.06 -2.36 1.35
N THR A 139 -0.38 -3.60 1.51
CA THR A 139 -1.34 -4.28 0.62
C THR A 139 -2.78 -4.27 1.14
N LEU A 140 -3.02 -3.66 2.30
CA LEU A 140 -4.30 -3.80 3.01
C LEU A 140 -5.42 -2.99 2.36
N VAL A 141 -6.53 -3.69 2.07
CA VAL A 141 -7.85 -3.12 1.82
C VAL A 141 -8.83 -3.71 2.84
N PHE A 142 -9.63 -2.87 3.47
CA PHE A 142 -10.51 -3.30 4.56
C PHE A 142 -11.79 -2.47 4.64
N LYS A 143 -12.81 -3.04 5.28
CA LYS A 143 -14.02 -2.29 5.65
C LYS A 143 -13.68 -1.26 6.71
N THR A 144 -14.14 -0.04 6.56
CA THR A 144 -13.87 1.04 7.53
C THR A 144 -14.39 0.71 8.93
N SER A 145 -15.44 -0.13 9.01
CA SER A 145 -16.00 -0.64 10.27
C SER A 145 -15.12 -1.66 10.99
N TYR A 146 -14.09 -2.21 10.32
CA TYR A 146 -13.18 -3.17 10.95
C TYR A 146 -12.45 -2.54 12.14
N GLU A 147 -12.52 -3.17 13.33
CA GLU A 147 -12.08 -2.57 14.59
C GLU A 147 -10.58 -2.74 14.89
N GLY A 148 -9.84 -3.45 14.04
CA GLY A 148 -8.40 -3.63 14.21
C GLY A 148 -7.64 -2.31 14.36
N LYS A 149 -6.61 -2.31 15.22
CA LYS A 149 -5.72 -1.18 15.46
C LYS A 149 -4.27 -1.57 15.23
N PHE A 150 -3.51 -0.70 14.57
CA PHE A 150 -2.07 -0.84 14.43
C PHE A 150 -1.38 -0.55 15.77
N SER A 151 -0.32 -1.30 16.09
CA SER A 151 0.53 -0.95 17.23
C SER A 151 1.31 0.34 16.95
N ASP A 152 1.69 1.06 18.01
CA ASP A 152 2.54 2.26 17.89
C ASP A 152 4.00 1.86 17.64
N ALA A 153 4.28 1.42 16.41
CA ALA A 153 5.56 0.91 15.96
C ALA A 153 5.87 1.35 14.52
N ASN A 154 7.15 1.24 14.13
CA ASN A 154 7.64 1.53 12.77
C ASN A 154 7.90 0.26 11.92
N SER A 155 7.58 -0.90 12.45
CA SER A 155 7.66 -2.18 11.73
C SER A 155 6.77 -3.22 12.39
N SER A 156 6.18 -4.11 11.60
CA SER A 156 5.27 -5.16 12.07
C SER A 156 4.08 -4.60 12.89
N GLU A 157 3.71 -3.36 12.64
CA GLU A 157 2.62 -2.66 13.31
C GLU A 157 1.26 -3.30 13.03
N GLY A 158 1.15 -4.02 11.91
CA GLY A 158 -0.07 -4.72 11.48
C GLY A 158 -0.42 -5.97 12.30
N LYS A 159 0.48 -6.50 13.14
CA LYS A 159 0.19 -7.70 13.94
C LYS A 159 -1.05 -7.55 14.82
N THR A 160 -1.22 -6.40 15.45
CA THR A 160 -2.39 -6.14 16.30
C THR A 160 -3.63 -5.75 15.48
N PHE A 161 -3.42 -5.19 14.29
CA PHE A 161 -4.50 -4.89 13.34
C PHE A 161 -5.12 -6.18 12.78
N LEU A 162 -4.31 -7.21 12.49
CA LEU A 162 -4.71 -8.48 11.90
C LEU A 162 -4.91 -9.58 12.97
N ASN A 163 -5.54 -9.24 14.08
CA ASN A 163 -5.67 -10.11 15.25
C ASN A 163 -6.71 -11.22 15.09
N ASP A 164 -7.63 -11.11 14.15
CA ASP A 164 -8.63 -12.14 13.85
C ASP A 164 -8.49 -12.66 12.41
N THR A 165 -7.82 -13.80 12.27
CA THR A 165 -7.57 -14.43 10.98
C THR A 165 -8.84 -14.93 10.28
N SER A 166 -9.94 -15.13 11.02
CA SER A 166 -11.23 -15.53 10.46
C SER A 166 -11.86 -14.46 9.60
N LEU A 167 -11.48 -13.19 9.81
CA LEU A 167 -11.97 -12.01 9.07
C LEU A 167 -11.09 -11.65 7.88
N ILE A 168 -10.01 -12.40 7.61
CA ILE A 168 -9.00 -12.08 6.60
C ILE A 168 -9.20 -12.93 5.34
N ALA A 169 -9.14 -12.28 4.16
CA ALA A 169 -9.01 -12.92 2.87
C ALA A 169 -7.63 -12.64 2.27
N LYS A 170 -6.94 -13.64 1.77
CA LYS A 170 -5.61 -13.49 1.15
C LYS A 170 -5.75 -13.25 -0.35
N GLY A 171 -5.24 -12.11 -0.81
CA GLY A 171 -5.15 -11.73 -2.21
C GLY A 171 -3.83 -12.16 -2.85
N HIS A 172 -3.80 -12.16 -4.18
CA HIS A 172 -2.61 -12.46 -4.99
C HIS A 172 -1.77 -11.20 -5.16
N ILE A 173 -0.51 -11.24 -4.73
CA ILE A 173 0.41 -10.08 -4.75
C ILE A 173 0.60 -9.51 -6.17
N GLU A 174 0.52 -10.35 -7.20
CA GLU A 174 0.65 -9.98 -8.60
C GLU A 174 -0.42 -8.98 -9.07
N ASN A 175 -1.55 -8.93 -8.38
CA ASN A 175 -2.64 -7.98 -8.65
C ASN A 175 -2.60 -6.76 -7.70
N ILE A 176 -1.61 -6.66 -6.83
CA ILE A 176 -1.55 -5.64 -5.78
C ILE A 176 -0.41 -4.67 -6.01
N MET A 177 0.84 -5.12 -5.82
CA MET A 177 1.98 -4.20 -5.82
C MET A 177 3.32 -4.88 -6.08
N ILE A 178 4.29 -4.03 -6.44
CA ILE A 178 5.72 -4.37 -6.47
C ILE A 178 6.44 -3.37 -5.57
N CYS A 179 7.13 -3.88 -4.56
CA CYS A 179 7.93 -3.09 -3.65
C CYS A 179 9.25 -2.69 -4.31
N ILE A 180 9.60 -1.42 -4.27
CA ILE A 180 10.88 -0.91 -4.78
C ILE A 180 11.93 -0.96 -3.66
N ALA A 181 13.06 -1.63 -3.89
CA ALA A 181 14.18 -1.61 -2.98
C ALA A 181 15.05 -0.37 -3.22
N HIS A 182 15.11 0.52 -2.24
CA HIS A 182 15.93 1.74 -2.27
C HIS A 182 16.51 2.06 -0.89
N ALA A 183 17.51 2.96 -0.84
CA ALA A 183 18.27 3.27 0.38
C ALA A 183 17.42 3.85 1.53
N SER A 184 16.32 4.53 1.19
CA SER A 184 15.43 5.17 2.19
C SER A 184 14.24 4.30 2.62
N ASN A 185 14.18 3.00 2.26
CA ASN A 185 13.14 2.12 2.80
C ASN A 185 13.21 2.08 4.34
N THR A 186 12.09 2.19 5.02
CA THR A 186 12.00 2.11 6.48
C THR A 186 12.52 0.76 7.01
N VAL A 187 12.22 -0.32 6.30
CA VAL A 187 12.78 -1.65 6.55
C VAL A 187 13.69 -2.02 5.39
N SER A 188 14.99 -2.24 5.67
CA SER A 188 15.97 -2.63 4.65
C SER A 188 15.49 -3.85 3.86
N LYS A 189 15.48 -3.73 2.55
CA LYS A 189 15.09 -4.81 1.63
C LYS A 189 16.24 -5.73 1.24
N VAL A 190 17.49 -5.40 1.61
CA VAL A 190 18.71 -6.18 1.24
C VAL A 190 18.61 -7.65 1.66
N LYS A 191 18.11 -7.92 2.86
CA LYS A 191 17.91 -9.31 3.34
C LYS A 191 16.92 -10.13 2.51
N TRP A 192 16.05 -9.46 1.75
CA TRP A 192 15.00 -10.08 0.95
C TRP A 192 15.46 -10.33 -0.48
N THR A 193 16.49 -9.59 -0.94
CA THR A 193 17.10 -9.76 -2.26
C THR A 193 18.20 -10.84 -2.28
N THR A 194 18.53 -11.40 -1.12
CA THR A 194 19.39 -12.59 -1.00
C THR A 194 18.61 -13.90 -1.03
N ALA A 195 17.29 -13.86 -1.03
CA ALA A 195 16.44 -15.04 -1.09
C ALA A 195 16.46 -15.71 -2.48
N GLN A 196 16.32 -17.06 -2.51
CA GLN A 196 16.54 -17.89 -3.70
C GLN A 196 15.49 -17.79 -4.83
N TYR A 197 14.49 -16.89 -4.74
CA TYR A 197 13.38 -16.87 -5.67
C TYR A 197 13.41 -15.65 -6.58
N VAL A 198 14.05 -15.79 -7.75
CA VAL A 198 13.94 -14.83 -8.85
C VAL A 198 12.72 -15.22 -9.69
N THR A 199 11.70 -14.37 -9.73
CA THR A 199 10.60 -14.52 -10.70
C THR A 199 10.96 -13.87 -12.03
N SER A 200 10.31 -14.29 -13.11
CA SER A 200 10.54 -13.73 -14.43
C SER A 200 10.15 -12.25 -14.49
N TYR A 201 10.86 -11.48 -15.31
CA TYR A 201 10.56 -10.07 -15.61
C TYR A 201 9.15 -9.83 -16.16
N ALA A 202 8.45 -10.87 -16.64
CA ALA A 202 7.08 -10.77 -17.13
C ALA A 202 6.09 -10.17 -16.10
N LEU A 203 6.38 -10.26 -14.81
CA LEU A 203 5.58 -9.59 -13.77
C LEU A 203 5.73 -8.06 -13.81
N LEU A 204 6.75 -7.53 -14.46
CA LEU A 204 7.01 -6.11 -14.58
C LEU A 204 6.39 -5.49 -15.84
N ASP A 205 5.90 -6.28 -16.79
CA ASP A 205 5.40 -5.79 -18.09
C ASP A 205 4.37 -4.64 -17.95
N PRO A 206 3.42 -4.68 -17.00
CA PRO A 206 2.49 -3.57 -16.79
C PRO A 206 3.15 -2.29 -16.27
N TYR A 207 4.38 -2.38 -15.76
CA TYR A 207 5.06 -1.29 -15.04
C TYR A 207 6.34 -0.80 -15.73
N THR A 208 6.82 -1.51 -16.77
CA THR A 208 8.17 -1.31 -17.34
C THR A 208 8.42 0.11 -17.80
N SER A 209 7.46 0.77 -18.43
CA SER A 209 7.59 2.16 -18.89
C SER A 209 7.69 3.19 -17.76
N HIS A 210 7.22 2.84 -16.56
CA HIS A 210 7.26 3.70 -15.38
C HIS A 210 8.45 3.41 -14.47
N MET A 211 8.97 2.19 -14.50
CA MET A 211 10.08 1.76 -13.63
C MET A 211 11.41 2.41 -14.02
N GLU A 212 11.64 2.72 -15.30
CA GLU A 212 12.89 3.34 -15.76
C GLU A 212 13.17 4.67 -15.07
N VAL A 213 12.12 5.46 -14.77
CA VAL A 213 12.23 6.75 -14.08
C VAL A 213 12.75 6.61 -12.64
N TYR A 214 12.63 5.43 -12.03
CA TYR A 214 13.00 5.18 -10.61
C TYR A 214 14.24 4.32 -10.45
N ARG A 215 15.00 4.05 -11.53
CA ARG A 215 16.28 3.33 -11.44
C ARG A 215 17.35 4.06 -10.63
N ASP A 216 17.29 5.39 -10.63
CA ASP A 216 18.33 6.25 -10.05
C ASP A 216 17.97 6.83 -8.66
N ILE A 217 16.84 6.43 -8.05
CA ILE A 217 16.41 6.89 -6.71
C ILE A 217 16.89 5.93 -5.60
#